data_ee4cd5ff94938b3edce2445f448095db
#
_entry.id   ee4cd5ff94938b3edce2445f448095db
#
_cell.length_a   1.000
_cell.length_b   1.000
_cell.length_c   1.000
_cell.angle_alpha   90.00
_cell.angle_beta   90.00
_cell.angle_gamma   90.00
#
_symmetry.space_group_name_H-M   'P 1'
#
loop_
_entity.id
_entity.type
_entity.pdbx_description
1 polymer ?
#
loop_
_entity_poly.entity_id
_entity_poly.type
_entity_poly.pdbx_seq_one_letter_code
_entity_poly.pdbx_strand_id
1 'polypeptide(L)'
;MANKDTSAKKIDLSAIKKINFAKLKKLKGVAIISKVAIYFVLICIGFIFLEPIFEMISKAIMTSKDLIDPAISWIPKHATLDNFKNAISTLNIPTSLINSILFSAVLAIAQTAVSAMTGFALSRYTFKGHNFWFVMLILAFILPVPLLTVPRIMLFGTLESAIGIKMINTAIPQILMALLGQGTYSTMLILIFYNFFNMIPKSLDEAAMIDGAGSFKVFYHVAIRLSISTILVVFLFSFVFNWNETYTTNIMLGDALELLPGKLALFDNGAASGTGNVVNEANRMAATLMAIAPLLVLYALVQKQFIEGIENTGITGE
;
A
#
# COMPACT_ATOMS: atom_id res chain seq x y z
N MET A 1 77.90 33.97 17.16
CA MET A 1 77.88 33.92 15.69
C MET A 1 77.47 32.53 15.28
N ALA A 2 76.27 32.33 14.89
CA ALA A 2 75.78 31.08 14.33
C ALA A 2 74.77 31.40 13.24
N ASN A 3 75.16 31.14 12.02
CA ASN A 3 74.48 31.36 10.79
C ASN A 3 73.47 30.23 10.63
N LYS A 4 72.18 30.51 10.57
CA LYS A 4 71.10 29.52 10.26
C LYS A 4 70.74 29.67 8.80
N ASP A 5 71.27 28.77 7.97
CA ASP A 5 70.81 28.54 6.62
C ASP A 5 69.39 27.95 6.66
N THR A 6 68.34 28.73 6.28
CA THR A 6 67.01 28.29 6.02
C THR A 6 66.84 28.10 4.51
N SER A 7 67.23 26.92 4.04
CA SER A 7 66.87 26.44 2.68
C SER A 7 65.39 26.10 2.63
N ALA A 8 64.56 27.06 2.22
CA ALA A 8 63.17 26.82 1.93
C ALA A 8 63.03 25.93 0.66
N LYS A 9 62.72 24.67 0.86
CA LYS A 9 62.37 23.72 -0.20
C LYS A 9 61.20 24.25 -0.99
N LYS A 10 61.43 24.81 -2.18
CA LYS A 10 60.36 25.19 -3.12
C LYS A 10 59.55 23.95 -3.47
N ILE A 11 58.31 23.88 -2.97
CA ILE A 11 57.34 22.84 -3.31
C ILE A 11 56.98 23.05 -4.79
N ASP A 12 57.29 22.06 -5.62
CA ASP A 12 56.95 22.06 -7.03
C ASP A 12 55.43 21.91 -7.24
N LEU A 13 54.75 23.05 -7.36
CA LEU A 13 53.30 23.15 -7.59
C LEU A 13 52.84 22.51 -8.90
N SER A 14 53.75 22.24 -9.86
CA SER A 14 53.42 21.59 -11.13
C SER A 14 53.16 20.09 -10.96
N ALA A 15 53.91 19.45 -10.05
CA ALA A 15 53.73 18.03 -9.70
C ALA A 15 52.38 17.79 -8.97
N ILE A 16 52.00 18.70 -8.07
CA ILE A 16 50.74 18.63 -7.31
C ILE A 16 49.52 18.79 -8.29
N LYS A 17 49.63 19.70 -9.26
CA LYS A 17 48.57 19.90 -10.27
C LYS A 17 48.41 18.68 -11.17
N LYS A 18 49.51 18.01 -11.61
CA LYS A 18 49.43 16.81 -12.48
C LYS A 18 48.84 15.58 -11.76
N ILE A 19 49.19 15.37 -10.50
CA ILE A 19 48.72 14.23 -9.70
C ILE A 19 47.21 14.39 -9.43
N ASN A 20 46.71 15.57 -9.16
CA ASN A 20 45.28 15.82 -8.93
C ASN A 20 44.42 15.65 -10.18
N PHE A 21 44.87 16.06 -11.38
CA PHE A 21 44.09 15.96 -12.61
C PHE A 21 43.91 14.51 -13.10
N ALA A 22 44.93 13.67 -13.03
CA ALA A 22 44.86 12.26 -13.41
C ALA A 22 44.01 11.45 -12.42
N LYS A 23 44.12 11.72 -11.12
CA LYS A 23 43.35 11.10 -10.07
C LYS A 23 41.85 11.53 -10.16
N LEU A 24 41.58 12.81 -10.45
CA LEU A 24 40.22 13.34 -10.67
C LEU A 24 39.56 12.75 -11.94
N LYS A 25 40.34 12.57 -13.02
CA LYS A 25 39.82 11.95 -14.27
C LYS A 25 39.51 10.47 -14.07
N LYS A 26 40.33 9.73 -13.31
CA LYS A 26 40.10 8.32 -12.94
C LYS A 26 38.92 8.18 -12.00
N LEU A 27 38.73 9.09 -11.03
CA LEU A 27 37.57 9.13 -10.13
C LEU A 27 36.27 9.46 -10.88
N LYS A 28 36.31 10.39 -11.83
CA LYS A 28 35.14 10.69 -12.69
C LYS A 28 34.76 9.50 -13.58
N GLY A 29 35.74 8.80 -14.15
CA GLY A 29 35.49 7.59 -14.94
C GLY A 29 34.84 6.47 -14.12
N VAL A 30 35.37 6.19 -12.93
CA VAL A 30 34.78 5.22 -12.01
C VAL A 30 33.36 5.62 -11.57
N ALA A 31 33.14 6.92 -11.28
CA ALA A 31 31.82 7.43 -10.92
C ALA A 31 30.78 7.32 -12.07
N ILE A 32 31.22 7.47 -13.32
CA ILE A 32 30.34 7.26 -14.48
C ILE A 32 30.01 5.78 -14.64
N ILE A 33 31.01 4.90 -14.57
CA ILE A 33 30.80 3.44 -14.68
C ILE A 33 29.88 2.94 -13.57
N SER A 34 30.07 3.39 -12.33
CA SER A 34 29.20 3.01 -11.21
C SER A 34 27.76 3.48 -11.42
N LYS A 35 27.54 4.71 -11.91
CA LYS A 35 26.19 5.19 -12.25
C LYS A 35 25.56 4.38 -13.36
N VAL A 36 26.29 4.08 -14.43
CA VAL A 36 25.77 3.24 -15.53
C VAL A 36 25.41 1.86 -15.02
N ALA A 37 26.25 1.23 -14.18
CA ALA A 37 25.97 -0.06 -13.58
C ALA A 37 24.71 -0.01 -12.67
N ILE A 38 24.54 1.04 -11.87
CA ILE A 38 23.36 1.23 -11.02
C ILE A 38 22.11 1.37 -11.89
N TYR A 39 22.12 2.22 -12.91
CA TYR A 39 20.98 2.39 -13.81
C TYR A 39 20.66 1.11 -14.58
N PHE A 40 21.68 0.37 -15.03
CA PHE A 40 21.47 -0.93 -15.67
C PHE A 40 20.75 -1.92 -14.74
N VAL A 41 21.24 -2.06 -13.49
CA VAL A 41 20.59 -2.92 -12.49
C VAL A 41 19.16 -2.46 -12.20
N LEU A 42 18.93 -1.14 -12.04
CA LEU A 42 17.59 -0.60 -11.81
C LEU A 42 16.63 -0.87 -12.99
N ILE A 43 17.11 -0.75 -14.23
CA ILE A 43 16.31 -1.07 -15.42
C ILE A 43 15.99 -2.57 -15.46
N CYS A 44 16.97 -3.44 -15.20
CA CYS A 44 16.74 -4.89 -15.15
C CYS A 44 15.71 -5.27 -14.07
N ILE A 45 15.86 -4.73 -12.88
CA ILE A 45 14.89 -4.94 -11.78
C ILE A 45 13.52 -4.40 -12.19
N GLY A 46 13.47 -3.16 -12.71
CA GLY A 46 12.22 -2.54 -13.18
C GLY A 46 11.53 -3.37 -14.25
N PHE A 47 12.27 -3.94 -15.20
CA PHE A 47 11.73 -4.81 -16.24
C PHE A 47 11.10 -6.07 -15.63
N ILE A 48 11.78 -6.76 -14.72
CA ILE A 48 11.27 -7.98 -14.06
C ILE A 48 9.94 -7.70 -13.34
N PHE A 49 9.83 -6.55 -12.64
CA PHE A 49 8.60 -6.18 -11.94
C PHE A 49 7.47 -5.72 -12.89
N LEU A 50 7.80 -5.14 -14.04
CA LEU A 50 6.83 -4.65 -15.02
C LEU A 50 6.43 -5.72 -16.04
N GLU A 51 7.19 -6.78 -16.19
CA GLU A 51 6.93 -7.89 -17.12
C GLU A 51 5.50 -8.43 -17.02
N PRO A 52 4.95 -8.76 -15.82
CA PRO A 52 3.58 -9.24 -15.69
C PRO A 52 2.54 -8.21 -16.17
N ILE A 53 2.82 -6.91 -15.97
CA ILE A 53 1.93 -5.84 -16.42
C ILE A 53 1.95 -5.71 -17.94
N PHE A 54 3.13 -5.79 -18.56
CA PHE A 54 3.26 -5.79 -20.01
C PHE A 54 2.58 -7.01 -20.64
N GLU A 55 2.72 -8.20 -20.02
CA GLU A 55 2.03 -9.41 -20.45
C GLU A 55 0.50 -9.25 -20.36
N MET A 56 -0.01 -8.71 -19.26
CA MET A 56 -1.44 -8.42 -19.12
C MET A 56 -1.94 -7.44 -20.19
N ILE A 57 -1.20 -6.36 -20.46
CA ILE A 57 -1.55 -5.38 -21.50
C ILE A 57 -1.59 -6.05 -22.88
N SER A 58 -0.55 -6.84 -23.18
CA SER A 58 -0.45 -7.56 -24.44
C SER A 58 -1.62 -8.52 -24.65
N LYS A 59 -1.88 -9.41 -23.67
CA LYS A 59 -2.98 -10.37 -23.73
C LYS A 59 -4.36 -9.71 -23.75
N ALA A 60 -4.54 -8.59 -23.05
CA ALA A 60 -5.81 -7.86 -23.01
C ALA A 60 -6.24 -7.32 -24.37
N ILE A 61 -5.29 -7.06 -25.29
CA ILE A 61 -5.57 -6.57 -26.65
C ILE A 61 -5.46 -7.66 -27.71
N MET A 62 -5.13 -8.91 -27.36
CA MET A 62 -5.04 -10.04 -28.29
C MET A 62 -6.42 -10.58 -28.66
N THR A 63 -6.56 -11.02 -29.91
CA THR A 63 -7.70 -11.86 -30.30
C THR A 63 -7.52 -13.30 -29.83
N SER A 64 -8.61 -14.09 -29.83
CA SER A 64 -8.54 -15.51 -29.49
C SER A 64 -7.59 -16.31 -30.41
N LYS A 65 -7.42 -15.86 -31.66
CA LYS A 65 -6.48 -16.47 -32.62
C LYS A 65 -5.03 -16.23 -32.22
N ASP A 66 -4.75 -15.00 -31.81
CA ASP A 66 -3.39 -14.60 -31.40
C ASP A 66 -2.98 -15.30 -30.08
N LEU A 67 -3.93 -15.51 -29.16
CA LEU A 67 -3.67 -16.20 -27.88
C LEU A 67 -3.35 -17.70 -28.03
N ILE A 68 -3.86 -18.34 -29.10
CA ILE A 68 -3.64 -19.77 -29.38
C ILE A 68 -2.35 -19.98 -30.19
N ASP A 69 -1.87 -18.97 -30.92
CA ASP A 69 -0.69 -19.05 -31.77
C ASP A 69 0.60 -19.00 -30.92
N PRO A 70 1.35 -20.11 -30.78
CA PRO A 70 2.58 -20.13 -29.99
C PRO A 70 3.68 -19.19 -30.50
N ALA A 71 3.56 -18.73 -31.74
CA ALA A 71 4.53 -17.79 -32.33
C ALA A 71 4.29 -16.34 -31.87
N ILE A 72 3.18 -16.06 -31.18
CA ILE A 72 2.82 -14.73 -30.70
C ILE A 72 2.96 -14.70 -29.19
N SER A 73 3.99 -14.00 -28.66
CA SER A 73 4.21 -13.92 -27.21
C SER A 73 3.87 -12.53 -26.66
N TRP A 74 4.38 -11.47 -27.25
CA TRP A 74 4.33 -10.12 -26.68
C TRP A 74 3.56 -9.10 -27.55
N ILE A 75 3.60 -9.25 -28.87
CA ILE A 75 3.01 -8.26 -29.79
C ILE A 75 1.89 -8.94 -30.57
N PRO A 76 0.62 -8.52 -30.40
CA PRO A 76 -0.50 -9.08 -31.14
C PRO A 76 -0.38 -8.80 -32.64
N LYS A 77 -0.76 -9.78 -33.48
CA LYS A 77 -0.92 -9.57 -34.92
C LYS A 77 -2.24 -8.87 -35.22
N HIS A 78 -3.28 -9.15 -34.45
CA HIS A 78 -4.61 -8.60 -34.60
C HIS A 78 -5.08 -7.99 -33.27
N ALA A 79 -4.72 -6.72 -33.04
CA ALA A 79 -5.12 -6.02 -31.82
C ALA A 79 -6.62 -5.72 -31.84
N THR A 80 -7.31 -5.96 -30.70
CA THR A 80 -8.74 -5.65 -30.50
C THR A 80 -8.98 -5.01 -29.13
N LEU A 81 -10.03 -4.19 -29.06
CA LEU A 81 -10.53 -3.64 -27.78
C LEU A 81 -11.82 -4.33 -27.33
N ASP A 82 -12.27 -5.39 -28.01
CA ASP A 82 -13.50 -6.08 -27.67
C ASP A 82 -13.40 -6.79 -26.31
N ASN A 83 -12.20 -7.23 -25.92
CA ASN A 83 -11.98 -7.80 -24.58
C ASN A 83 -12.31 -6.79 -23.46
N PHE A 84 -11.96 -5.51 -23.65
CA PHE A 84 -12.32 -4.44 -22.72
C PHE A 84 -13.84 -4.20 -22.70
N LYS A 85 -14.50 -4.17 -23.86
CA LYS A 85 -15.95 -4.01 -23.93
C LYS A 85 -16.67 -5.16 -23.22
N ASN A 86 -16.23 -6.41 -23.45
CA ASN A 86 -16.76 -7.58 -22.81
C ASN A 86 -16.54 -7.54 -21.29
N ALA A 87 -15.35 -7.15 -20.84
CA ALA A 87 -15.06 -6.99 -19.42
C ALA A 87 -15.94 -5.90 -18.78
N ILE A 88 -16.12 -4.75 -19.43
CA ILE A 88 -17.00 -3.66 -18.95
C ILE A 88 -18.41 -4.15 -18.75
N SER A 89 -18.98 -4.89 -19.70
CA SER A 89 -20.35 -5.41 -19.62
C SER A 89 -20.48 -6.51 -18.55
N THR A 90 -19.56 -7.47 -18.51
CA THR A 90 -19.60 -8.60 -17.57
C THR A 90 -19.45 -8.15 -16.13
N LEU A 91 -18.55 -7.21 -15.86
CA LEU A 91 -18.28 -6.70 -14.51
C LEU A 91 -19.22 -5.58 -14.09
N ASN A 92 -20.04 -5.06 -15.00
CA ASN A 92 -20.83 -3.84 -14.75
C ASN A 92 -19.94 -2.72 -14.17
N ILE A 93 -18.83 -2.43 -14.88
CA ILE A 93 -17.74 -1.57 -14.39
C ILE A 93 -18.23 -0.26 -13.75
N PRO A 94 -19.15 0.52 -14.37
CA PRO A 94 -19.55 1.80 -13.78
C PRO A 94 -20.05 1.66 -12.34
N THR A 95 -20.91 0.68 -12.08
CA THR A 95 -21.49 0.43 -10.75
C THR A 95 -20.49 -0.22 -9.81
N SER A 96 -19.83 -1.31 -10.24
CA SER A 96 -18.91 -2.07 -9.40
C SER A 96 -17.66 -1.25 -9.02
N LEU A 97 -17.19 -0.38 -9.92
CA LEU A 97 -16.06 0.52 -9.65
C LEU A 97 -16.41 1.56 -8.59
N ILE A 98 -17.55 2.26 -8.74
CA ILE A 98 -17.98 3.27 -7.77
C ILE A 98 -18.23 2.63 -6.41
N ASN A 99 -18.91 1.49 -6.37
CA ASN A 99 -19.12 0.75 -5.12
C ASN A 99 -17.82 0.36 -4.45
N SER A 100 -16.83 -0.14 -5.20
CA SER A 100 -15.55 -0.55 -4.67
C SER A 100 -14.77 0.63 -4.12
N ILE A 101 -14.72 1.77 -4.84
CA ILE A 101 -14.06 2.99 -4.37
C ILE A 101 -14.71 3.49 -3.09
N LEU A 102 -16.03 3.63 -3.07
CA LEU A 102 -16.73 4.16 -1.90
C LEU A 102 -16.61 3.22 -0.71
N PHE A 103 -16.81 1.92 -0.91
CA PHE A 103 -16.71 0.93 0.15
C PHE A 103 -15.31 0.89 0.76
N SER A 104 -14.26 0.76 -0.08
CA SER A 104 -12.87 0.76 0.39
C SER A 104 -12.48 2.09 1.06
N ALA A 105 -12.97 3.24 0.55
CA ALA A 105 -12.71 4.54 1.14
C ALA A 105 -13.35 4.71 2.53
N VAL A 106 -14.61 4.28 2.69
CA VAL A 106 -15.30 4.33 3.99
C VAL A 106 -14.57 3.48 5.03
N LEU A 107 -14.19 2.25 4.66
CA LEU A 107 -13.43 1.37 5.54
C LEU A 107 -12.04 1.95 5.86
N ALA A 108 -11.35 2.51 4.86
CA ALA A 108 -10.03 3.10 5.04
C ALA A 108 -10.06 4.33 5.95
N ILE A 109 -11.05 5.21 5.81
CA ILE A 109 -11.22 6.37 6.70
C ILE A 109 -11.48 5.91 8.13
N ALA A 110 -12.40 4.97 8.33
CA ALA A 110 -12.72 4.43 9.64
C ALA A 110 -11.50 3.79 10.32
N GLN A 111 -10.80 2.90 9.60
CA GLN A 111 -9.60 2.24 10.11
C GLN A 111 -8.47 3.22 10.42
N THR A 112 -8.23 4.21 9.55
CA THR A 112 -7.20 5.23 9.76
C THR A 112 -7.49 6.04 11.03
N ALA A 113 -8.72 6.49 11.19
CA ALA A 113 -9.12 7.27 12.36
C ALA A 113 -8.95 6.46 13.67
N VAL A 114 -9.47 5.24 13.70
CA VAL A 114 -9.38 4.37 14.88
C VAL A 114 -7.92 3.96 15.16
N SER A 115 -7.15 3.65 14.11
CA SER A 115 -5.73 3.29 14.26
C SER A 115 -4.90 4.46 14.82
N ALA A 116 -5.17 5.70 14.37
CA ALA A 116 -4.52 6.89 14.92
C ALA A 116 -4.86 7.09 16.40
N MET A 117 -6.14 6.99 16.77
CA MET A 117 -6.56 7.12 18.16
C MET A 117 -5.95 6.04 19.06
N THR A 118 -6.01 4.78 18.63
CA THR A 118 -5.48 3.64 19.39
C THR A 118 -3.96 3.69 19.50
N GLY A 119 -3.26 4.00 18.38
CA GLY A 119 -1.81 4.16 18.36
C GLY A 119 -1.34 5.29 19.28
N PHE A 120 -2.04 6.43 19.27
CA PHE A 120 -1.77 7.55 20.18
C PHE A 120 -2.00 7.16 21.64
N ALA A 121 -3.13 6.53 21.96
CA ALA A 121 -3.44 6.10 23.31
C ALA A 121 -2.39 5.13 23.86
N LEU A 122 -1.99 4.15 23.08
CA LEU A 122 -0.96 3.17 23.48
C LEU A 122 0.45 3.78 23.58
N SER A 123 0.77 4.81 22.80
CA SER A 123 2.10 5.45 22.84
C SER A 123 2.26 6.46 23.97
N ARG A 124 1.17 7.13 24.39
CA ARG A 124 1.21 8.27 25.30
C ARG A 124 0.77 7.95 26.72
N TYR A 125 -0.18 7.04 26.88
CA TYR A 125 -0.80 6.79 28.17
C TYR A 125 -0.45 5.42 28.71
N THR A 126 -0.06 5.39 30.00
CA THR A 126 0.08 4.17 30.78
C THR A 126 -1.19 3.97 31.63
N PHE A 127 -1.85 2.85 31.45
CA PHE A 127 -3.06 2.46 32.17
C PHE A 127 -2.94 1.04 32.70
N LYS A 128 -3.80 0.66 33.66
CA LYS A 128 -3.79 -0.71 34.20
C LYS A 128 -4.06 -1.71 33.07
N GLY A 129 -3.11 -2.65 32.87
CA GLY A 129 -3.20 -3.65 31.81
C GLY A 129 -2.65 -3.20 30.45
N HIS A 130 -1.98 -2.04 30.35
CA HIS A 130 -1.37 -1.55 29.08
C HIS A 130 -0.55 -2.63 28.37
N ASN A 131 0.39 -3.28 29.07
CA ASN A 131 1.23 -4.31 28.49
C ASN A 131 0.44 -5.55 28.05
N PHE A 132 -0.60 -5.93 28.80
CA PHE A 132 -1.49 -7.02 28.41
C PHE A 132 -2.21 -6.72 27.10
N TRP A 133 -2.81 -5.54 26.96
CA TRP A 133 -3.50 -5.14 25.75
C TRP A 133 -2.56 -4.98 24.56
N PHE A 134 -1.34 -4.49 24.81
CA PHE A 134 -0.32 -4.40 23.75
C PHE A 134 0.11 -5.79 23.27
N VAL A 135 0.31 -6.76 24.19
CA VAL A 135 0.59 -8.15 23.82
C VAL A 135 -0.59 -8.76 23.05
N MET A 136 -1.83 -8.51 23.46
CA MET A 136 -3.03 -8.95 22.72
C MET A 136 -3.09 -8.36 21.30
N LEU A 137 -2.71 -7.09 21.14
CA LEU A 137 -2.59 -6.47 19.82
C LEU A 137 -1.55 -7.21 18.95
N ILE A 138 -0.38 -7.51 19.48
CA ILE A 138 0.66 -8.26 18.75
C ILE A 138 0.19 -9.68 18.42
N LEU A 139 -0.48 -10.36 19.34
CA LEU A 139 -1.05 -11.69 19.06
C LEU A 139 -2.11 -11.63 17.97
N ALA A 140 -2.95 -10.61 17.95
CA ALA A 140 -3.93 -10.40 16.88
C ALA A 140 -3.28 -10.19 15.50
N PHE A 141 -2.07 -9.64 15.45
CA PHE A 141 -1.31 -9.49 14.22
C PHE A 141 -0.82 -10.84 13.65
N ILE A 142 -0.49 -11.78 14.53
CA ILE A 142 0.04 -13.10 14.13
C ILE A 142 -1.08 -14.03 13.65
N LEU A 143 -2.34 -13.81 14.09
CA LEU A 143 -3.46 -14.67 13.73
C LEU A 143 -3.84 -14.52 12.25
N PRO A 144 -3.88 -15.62 11.48
CA PRO A 144 -4.32 -15.57 10.10
C PRO A 144 -5.80 -15.16 9.99
N VAL A 145 -6.09 -14.20 9.10
CA VAL A 145 -7.46 -13.69 8.87
C VAL A 145 -8.49 -14.81 8.61
N PRO A 146 -8.20 -15.88 7.83
CA PRO A 146 -9.15 -16.95 7.58
C PRO A 146 -9.64 -17.68 8.86
N LEU A 147 -8.80 -17.79 9.89
CA LEU A 147 -9.19 -18.43 11.15
C LEU A 147 -10.28 -17.64 11.89
N LEU A 148 -10.30 -16.32 11.71
CA LEU A 148 -11.25 -15.43 12.36
C LEU A 148 -12.55 -15.27 11.57
N THR A 149 -12.60 -15.68 10.32
CA THR A 149 -13.76 -15.44 9.44
C THR A 149 -15.01 -16.17 9.93
N VAL A 150 -14.90 -17.47 10.23
CA VAL A 150 -16.05 -18.26 10.72
C VAL A 150 -16.58 -17.74 12.08
N PRO A 151 -15.74 -17.53 13.11
CA PRO A 151 -16.20 -16.93 14.37
C PRO A 151 -16.88 -15.57 14.18
N ARG A 152 -16.37 -14.73 13.28
CA ARG A 152 -16.97 -13.40 12.98
C ARG A 152 -18.36 -13.54 12.35
N ILE A 153 -18.53 -14.44 11.38
CA ILE A 153 -19.85 -14.71 10.78
C ILE A 153 -20.83 -15.18 11.85
N MET A 154 -20.44 -16.12 12.70
CA MET A 154 -21.28 -16.60 13.81
C MET A 154 -21.65 -15.48 14.77
N LEU A 155 -20.70 -14.62 15.13
CA LEU A 155 -20.92 -13.46 15.99
C LEU A 155 -21.97 -12.52 15.39
N PHE A 156 -21.79 -12.11 14.13
CA PHE A 156 -22.73 -11.20 13.46
C PHE A 156 -24.09 -11.85 13.21
N GLY A 157 -24.15 -13.16 12.92
CA GLY A 157 -25.41 -13.91 12.84
C GLY A 157 -26.15 -13.98 14.18
N THR A 158 -25.43 -14.17 15.28
CA THR A 158 -26.02 -14.14 16.63
C THR A 158 -26.51 -12.73 16.98
N LEU A 159 -25.74 -11.69 16.66
CA LEU A 159 -26.15 -10.30 16.87
C LEU A 159 -27.38 -9.94 16.03
N GLU A 160 -27.43 -10.37 14.77
CA GLU A 160 -28.61 -10.21 13.89
C GLU A 160 -29.86 -10.81 14.54
N SER A 161 -29.76 -12.03 15.07
CA SER A 161 -30.86 -12.73 15.74
C SER A 161 -31.28 -12.04 17.04
N ALA A 162 -30.32 -11.46 17.80
CA ALA A 162 -30.60 -10.82 19.08
C ALA A 162 -31.18 -9.40 18.96
N ILE A 163 -30.72 -8.64 17.96
CA ILE A 163 -31.09 -7.21 17.78
C ILE A 163 -32.20 -7.05 16.75
N GLY A 164 -32.40 -8.03 15.84
CA GLY A 164 -33.37 -7.97 14.76
C GLY A 164 -32.95 -7.08 13.59
N ILE A 165 -31.69 -6.67 13.53
CA ILE A 165 -31.12 -5.87 12.43
C ILE A 165 -30.34 -6.79 11.52
N LYS A 166 -30.67 -6.82 10.23
CA LYS A 166 -29.94 -7.62 9.24
C LYS A 166 -28.48 -7.15 9.16
N MET A 167 -27.56 -8.05 9.45
CA MET A 167 -26.11 -7.79 9.40
C MET A 167 -25.43 -8.59 8.30
N ILE A 168 -25.70 -9.89 8.22
CA ILE A 168 -25.15 -10.76 7.17
C ILE A 168 -25.76 -10.38 5.81
N ASN A 169 -24.94 -10.42 4.76
CA ASN A 169 -25.25 -9.88 3.43
C ASN A 169 -25.53 -8.36 3.46
N THR A 170 -24.77 -7.63 4.26
CA THR A 170 -24.72 -6.16 4.29
C THR A 170 -23.29 -5.65 4.53
N ALA A 171 -23.07 -4.36 4.34
CA ALA A 171 -21.79 -3.71 4.64
C ALA A 171 -21.54 -3.48 6.14
N ILE A 172 -22.58 -3.66 6.99
CA ILE A 172 -22.54 -3.33 8.43
C ILE A 172 -21.41 -4.05 9.17
N PRO A 173 -21.21 -5.38 9.04
CA PRO A 173 -20.15 -6.08 9.76
C PRO A 173 -18.76 -5.51 9.50
N GLN A 174 -18.43 -5.20 8.24
CA GLN A 174 -17.13 -4.70 7.88
C GLN A 174 -16.90 -3.26 8.35
N ILE A 175 -17.93 -2.42 8.28
CA ILE A 175 -17.88 -1.05 8.82
C ILE A 175 -17.71 -1.09 10.35
N LEU A 176 -18.45 -1.95 11.05
CA LEU A 176 -18.31 -2.12 12.51
C LEU A 176 -16.92 -2.64 12.88
N MET A 177 -16.40 -3.64 12.16
CA MET A 177 -15.05 -4.14 12.40
C MET A 177 -14.00 -3.03 12.17
N ALA A 178 -14.15 -2.22 11.14
CA ALA A 178 -13.27 -1.09 10.87
C ALA A 178 -13.30 -0.05 12.02
N LEU A 179 -14.49 0.31 12.49
CA LEU A 179 -14.70 1.25 13.60
C LEU A 179 -14.25 0.71 14.98
N LEU A 180 -14.18 -0.60 15.14
CA LEU A 180 -13.72 -1.26 16.36
C LEU A 180 -12.23 -1.66 16.31
N GLY A 181 -11.49 -1.25 15.28
CA GLY A 181 -10.08 -1.59 15.12
C GLY A 181 -9.81 -3.06 14.78
N GLN A 182 -10.81 -3.77 14.27
CA GLN A 182 -10.78 -5.18 13.88
C GLN A 182 -10.90 -5.40 12.37
N GLY A 183 -10.78 -4.33 11.58
CA GLY A 183 -10.80 -4.42 10.12
C GLY A 183 -9.52 -5.07 9.55
N THR A 184 -9.46 -5.17 8.23
CA THR A 184 -8.36 -5.82 7.52
C THR A 184 -7.02 -5.18 7.86
N TYR A 185 -6.11 -5.97 8.42
CA TYR A 185 -4.77 -5.54 8.87
C TYR A 185 -4.74 -4.34 9.84
N SER A 186 -5.83 -4.06 10.56
CA SER A 186 -5.92 -2.93 11.50
C SER A 186 -4.78 -2.89 12.51
N THR A 187 -4.31 -4.04 12.99
CA THR A 187 -3.19 -4.13 13.92
C THR A 187 -1.91 -3.51 13.35
N MET A 188 -1.59 -3.80 12.08
CA MET A 188 -0.45 -3.20 11.40
C MET A 188 -0.59 -1.66 11.32
N LEU A 189 -1.79 -1.18 10.99
CA LEU A 189 -2.08 0.24 10.90
C LEU A 189 -1.94 0.95 12.26
N ILE A 190 -2.40 0.31 13.34
CA ILE A 190 -2.24 0.79 14.71
C ILE A 190 -0.76 0.85 15.10
N LEU A 191 0.04 -0.17 14.76
CA LEU A 191 1.47 -0.21 15.05
C LEU A 191 2.27 0.86 14.30
N ILE A 192 1.88 1.21 13.07
CA ILE A 192 2.49 2.32 12.33
C ILE A 192 2.31 3.63 13.10
N PHE A 193 1.07 3.92 13.55
CA PHE A 193 0.82 5.12 14.36
C PHE A 193 1.49 5.06 15.73
N TYR A 194 1.47 3.91 16.41
CA TYR A 194 2.15 3.72 17.68
C TYR A 194 3.64 4.06 17.58
N ASN A 195 4.33 3.52 16.56
CA ASN A 195 5.75 3.80 16.35
C ASN A 195 5.98 5.27 16.01
N PHE A 196 5.18 5.84 15.11
CA PHE A 196 5.29 7.24 14.75
C PHE A 196 5.11 8.18 15.97
N PHE A 197 4.07 7.97 16.77
CA PHE A 197 3.84 8.81 17.95
C PHE A 197 4.93 8.65 19.00
N ASN A 198 5.56 7.48 19.14
CA ASN A 198 6.70 7.31 20.04
C ASN A 198 7.93 8.12 19.62
N MET A 199 8.08 8.46 18.33
CA MET A 199 9.18 9.31 17.85
C MET A 199 8.96 10.80 18.14
N ILE A 200 7.72 11.22 18.37
CA ILE A 200 7.41 12.63 18.70
C ILE A 200 7.80 12.90 20.15
N PRO A 201 8.59 13.97 20.44
CA PRO A 201 8.94 14.34 21.81
C PRO A 201 7.70 14.60 22.69
N LYS A 202 7.66 13.99 23.87
CA LYS A 202 6.56 14.18 24.83
C LYS A 202 6.43 15.61 25.35
N SER A 203 7.50 16.39 25.29
CA SER A 203 7.51 17.80 25.68
C SER A 203 6.50 18.65 24.90
N LEU A 204 6.15 18.27 23.66
CA LEU A 204 5.12 18.97 22.90
C LEU A 204 3.71 18.76 23.47
N ASP A 205 3.44 17.54 23.94
CA ASP A 205 2.17 17.21 24.61
C ASP A 205 2.08 17.91 25.98
N GLU A 206 3.20 17.91 26.75
CA GLU A 206 3.31 18.58 28.05
C GLU A 206 3.13 20.10 27.91
N ALA A 207 3.74 20.74 26.92
CA ALA A 207 3.55 22.16 26.66
C ALA A 207 2.07 22.50 26.36
N ALA A 208 1.43 21.71 25.51
CA ALA A 208 0.01 21.89 25.22
C ALA A 208 -0.88 21.68 26.47
N MET A 209 -0.51 20.75 27.36
CA MET A 209 -1.24 20.54 28.63
C MET A 209 -1.05 21.71 29.61
N ILE A 210 0.14 22.34 29.64
CA ILE A 210 0.39 23.56 30.43
C ILE A 210 -0.49 24.71 29.92
N ASP A 211 -0.71 24.78 28.59
CA ASP A 211 -1.61 25.75 27.95
C ASP A 211 -3.12 25.41 28.17
N GLY A 212 -3.42 24.40 28.99
CA GLY A 212 -4.78 24.00 29.35
C GLY A 212 -5.47 23.07 28.35
N ALA A 213 -4.73 22.44 27.44
CA ALA A 213 -5.31 21.45 26.55
C ALA A 213 -5.53 20.11 27.25
N GLY A 214 -6.76 19.59 27.23
CA GLY A 214 -7.03 18.21 27.63
C GLY A 214 -6.51 17.20 26.59
N SER A 215 -6.44 15.93 26.96
CA SER A 215 -5.90 14.82 26.15
C SER A 215 -6.46 14.78 24.71
N PHE A 216 -7.75 15.02 24.52
CA PHE A 216 -8.36 15.03 23.20
C PHE A 216 -7.90 16.24 22.35
N LYS A 217 -7.72 17.41 22.98
CA LYS A 217 -7.18 18.59 22.30
C LYS A 217 -5.72 18.37 21.89
N VAL A 218 -4.89 17.72 22.74
CA VAL A 218 -3.52 17.33 22.41
C VAL A 218 -3.51 16.40 21.22
N PHE A 219 -4.34 15.34 21.23
CA PHE A 219 -4.46 14.43 20.09
C PHE A 219 -4.81 15.17 18.80
N TYR A 220 -5.87 15.98 18.80
CA TYR A 220 -6.39 16.60 17.58
C TYR A 220 -5.49 17.75 17.06
N HIS A 221 -4.97 18.62 17.94
CA HIS A 221 -4.23 19.81 17.53
C HIS A 221 -2.73 19.62 17.44
N VAL A 222 -2.16 18.66 18.17
CA VAL A 222 -0.72 18.38 18.15
C VAL A 222 -0.45 17.10 17.36
N ALA A 223 -0.93 15.97 17.84
CA ALA A 223 -0.57 14.67 17.28
C ALA A 223 -1.05 14.51 15.83
N ILE A 224 -2.32 14.81 15.51
CA ILE A 224 -2.86 14.70 14.16
C ILE A 224 -2.14 15.65 13.18
N ARG A 225 -1.86 16.89 13.60
CA ARG A 225 -1.17 17.84 12.71
C ARG A 225 0.25 17.43 12.37
N LEU A 226 0.95 16.82 13.30
CA LEU A 226 2.30 16.29 13.08
C LEU A 226 2.31 14.99 12.26
N SER A 227 1.19 14.25 12.24
CA SER A 227 1.08 12.94 11.60
C SER A 227 0.41 12.93 10.23
N ILE A 228 0.27 14.08 9.56
CA ILE A 228 -0.45 14.16 8.27
C ILE A 228 0.15 13.20 7.23
N SER A 229 1.47 13.14 7.08
CA SER A 229 2.12 12.21 6.15
C SER A 229 1.85 10.75 6.53
N THR A 230 1.92 10.42 7.82
CA THR A 230 1.61 9.07 8.32
C THR A 230 0.14 8.71 8.12
N ILE A 231 -0.78 9.67 8.31
CA ILE A 231 -2.21 9.48 8.04
C ILE A 231 -2.44 9.12 6.58
N LEU A 232 -1.80 9.81 5.64
CA LEU A 232 -1.91 9.52 4.21
C LEU A 232 -1.35 8.14 3.86
N VAL A 233 -0.22 7.76 4.44
CA VAL A 233 0.38 6.42 4.27
C VAL A 233 -0.55 5.33 4.80
N VAL A 234 -1.07 5.49 6.01
CA VAL A 234 -1.97 4.52 6.63
C VAL A 234 -3.30 4.44 5.88
N PHE A 235 -3.86 5.58 5.45
CA PHE A 235 -5.05 5.61 4.60
C PHE A 235 -4.83 4.84 3.29
N LEU A 236 -3.69 5.07 2.62
CA LEU A 236 -3.35 4.39 1.38
C LEU A 236 -3.26 2.87 1.59
N PHE A 237 -2.53 2.41 2.61
CA PHE A 237 -2.45 1.00 2.94
C PHE A 237 -3.82 0.41 3.26
N SER A 238 -4.61 1.09 4.10
CA SER A 238 -5.95 0.63 4.45
C SER A 238 -6.85 0.53 3.22
N PHE A 239 -6.81 1.53 2.33
CA PHE A 239 -7.58 1.51 1.09
C PHE A 239 -7.19 0.32 0.20
N VAL A 240 -5.89 0.12 -0.04
CA VAL A 240 -5.37 -0.99 -0.86
C VAL A 240 -5.70 -2.34 -0.23
N PHE A 241 -5.59 -2.48 1.09
CA PHE A 241 -5.93 -3.72 1.78
C PHE A 241 -7.43 -4.05 1.65
N ASN A 242 -8.31 -3.08 1.87
CA ASN A 242 -9.76 -3.29 1.72
C ASN A 242 -10.17 -3.49 0.26
N TRP A 243 -9.50 -2.84 -0.69
CA TRP A 243 -9.71 -3.06 -2.11
C TRP A 243 -9.40 -4.51 -2.53
N ASN A 244 -8.30 -5.06 -2.04
CA ASN A 244 -7.84 -6.41 -2.40
C ASN A 244 -8.43 -7.52 -1.53
N GLU A 245 -9.11 -7.18 -0.43
CA GLU A 245 -9.71 -8.17 0.47
C GLU A 245 -11.03 -8.66 -0.12
N THR A 246 -10.97 -9.77 -0.84
CA THR A 246 -12.13 -10.38 -1.49
C THR A 246 -12.72 -11.55 -0.72
N TYR A 247 -11.89 -12.25 0.09
CA TYR A 247 -12.31 -13.48 0.77
C TYR A 247 -13.41 -13.23 1.82
N THR A 248 -13.07 -12.45 2.87
CA THR A 248 -14.02 -12.13 3.94
C THR A 248 -15.16 -11.26 3.41
N THR A 249 -14.84 -10.37 2.46
CA THR A 249 -15.80 -9.47 1.84
C THR A 249 -16.88 -10.24 1.08
N ASN A 250 -16.54 -11.16 0.22
CA ASN A 250 -17.52 -11.96 -0.52
C ASN A 250 -18.42 -12.80 0.40
N ILE A 251 -17.83 -13.34 1.50
CA ILE A 251 -18.61 -14.16 2.44
C ILE A 251 -19.58 -13.32 3.26
N MET A 252 -19.16 -12.13 3.75
CA MET A 252 -20.00 -11.31 4.62
C MET A 252 -20.96 -10.41 3.86
N LEU A 253 -20.54 -9.90 2.72
CA LEU A 253 -21.31 -8.97 1.91
C LEU A 253 -22.27 -9.67 0.97
N GLY A 254 -21.93 -10.89 0.49
CA GLY A 254 -22.71 -11.62 -0.50
C GLY A 254 -22.97 -10.75 -1.74
N ASP A 255 -24.23 -10.73 -2.17
CA ASP A 255 -24.68 -9.96 -3.35
C ASP A 255 -25.15 -8.54 -3.00
N ALA A 256 -24.97 -8.08 -1.76
CA ALA A 256 -25.48 -6.77 -1.32
C ALA A 256 -24.83 -5.59 -2.05
N LEU A 257 -23.55 -5.72 -2.41
CA LEU A 257 -22.83 -4.74 -3.21
C LEU A 257 -21.94 -5.45 -4.24
N GLU A 258 -22.05 -5.01 -5.47
CA GLU A 258 -21.15 -5.47 -6.53
C GLU A 258 -19.80 -4.76 -6.38
N LEU A 259 -18.76 -5.53 -6.05
CA LEU A 259 -17.39 -5.02 -5.91
C LEU A 259 -16.51 -5.55 -7.04
N LEU A 260 -15.78 -4.65 -7.69
CA LEU A 260 -14.98 -4.93 -8.88
C LEU A 260 -13.94 -6.04 -8.66
N PRO A 261 -13.10 -6.03 -7.59
CA PRO A 261 -12.11 -7.10 -7.38
C PRO A 261 -12.76 -8.48 -7.16
N GLY A 262 -13.88 -8.54 -6.43
CA GLY A 262 -14.60 -9.79 -6.19
C GLY A 262 -15.20 -10.41 -7.46
N LYS A 263 -15.61 -9.57 -8.40
CA LYS A 263 -16.19 -10.01 -9.68
C LYS A 263 -15.18 -10.58 -10.67
N LEU A 264 -13.87 -10.37 -10.47
CA LEU A 264 -12.84 -10.97 -11.35
C LEU A 264 -12.94 -12.50 -11.40
N ALA A 265 -13.41 -13.14 -10.32
CA ALA A 265 -13.66 -14.59 -10.29
C ALA A 265 -14.74 -15.08 -11.29
N LEU A 266 -15.56 -14.18 -11.84
CA LEU A 266 -16.53 -14.56 -12.88
C LEU A 266 -15.86 -15.08 -14.15
N PHE A 267 -14.64 -14.63 -14.44
CA PHE A 267 -13.87 -15.12 -15.59
C PHE A 267 -13.20 -16.48 -15.32
N ASP A 268 -13.03 -16.89 -14.06
CA ASP A 268 -12.47 -18.21 -13.72
C ASP A 268 -13.50 -19.33 -13.88
N ASN A 269 -14.78 -19.04 -13.62
CA ASN A 269 -15.87 -20.03 -13.70
C ASN A 269 -16.18 -20.48 -15.14
N GLY A 270 -15.78 -19.73 -16.16
CA GLY A 270 -15.89 -20.11 -17.56
C GLY A 270 -14.94 -21.24 -17.99
N ALA A 271 -13.94 -21.56 -17.16
CA ALA A 271 -12.99 -22.65 -17.41
C ALA A 271 -13.65 -24.06 -17.40
N ALA A 272 -14.82 -24.18 -16.77
CA ALA A 272 -15.53 -25.47 -16.69
C ALA A 272 -16.29 -25.87 -17.99
N SER A 273 -16.49 -24.95 -18.95
CA SER A 273 -17.27 -25.19 -20.17
C SER A 273 -16.42 -25.26 -21.44
N GLY A 274 -15.34 -26.01 -21.46
CA GLY A 274 -14.62 -26.58 -22.62
C GLY A 274 -14.28 -25.75 -23.88
N THR A 275 -14.98 -24.65 -24.15
CA THR A 275 -14.79 -23.82 -25.36
C THR A 275 -14.47 -22.35 -25.09
N GLY A 276 -14.47 -21.93 -23.84
CA GLY A 276 -14.36 -20.52 -23.46
C GLY A 276 -13.00 -20.06 -22.93
N ASN A 277 -12.04 -20.96 -22.69
CA ASN A 277 -10.84 -20.67 -21.90
C ASN A 277 -9.97 -19.54 -22.45
N VAL A 278 -9.80 -19.48 -23.77
CA VAL A 278 -8.88 -18.51 -24.41
C VAL A 278 -9.50 -17.11 -24.46
N VAL A 279 -10.80 -17.03 -24.77
CA VAL A 279 -11.51 -15.73 -24.79
C VAL A 279 -11.62 -15.16 -23.37
N ASN A 280 -11.84 -16.04 -22.39
CA ASN A 280 -11.92 -15.64 -20.98
C ASN A 280 -10.59 -15.13 -20.45
N GLU A 281 -9.44 -15.67 -20.89
CA GLU A 281 -8.13 -15.18 -20.48
C GLU A 281 -7.88 -13.73 -20.92
N ALA A 282 -8.17 -13.39 -22.19
CA ALA A 282 -8.03 -12.00 -22.66
C ALA A 282 -8.98 -11.04 -21.93
N ASN A 283 -10.24 -11.45 -21.76
CA ASN A 283 -11.22 -10.66 -21.02
C ASN A 283 -10.82 -10.49 -19.54
N ARG A 284 -10.26 -11.53 -18.92
CA ARG A 284 -9.73 -11.48 -17.54
C ARG A 284 -8.57 -10.52 -17.42
N MET A 285 -7.62 -10.53 -18.38
CA MET A 285 -6.49 -9.60 -18.39
C MET A 285 -6.97 -8.15 -18.55
N ALA A 286 -7.93 -7.90 -19.46
CA ALA A 286 -8.55 -6.59 -19.62
C ALA A 286 -9.28 -6.13 -18.33
N ALA A 287 -10.04 -7.03 -17.72
CA ALA A 287 -10.73 -6.79 -16.45
C ALA A 287 -9.78 -6.49 -15.30
N THR A 288 -8.67 -7.24 -15.20
CA THR A 288 -7.64 -7.04 -14.17
C THR A 288 -6.95 -5.69 -14.33
N LEU A 289 -6.60 -5.29 -15.56
CA LEU A 289 -6.05 -3.95 -15.83
C LEU A 289 -7.00 -2.84 -15.39
N MET A 290 -8.31 -2.99 -15.66
CA MET A 290 -9.31 -2.02 -15.20
C MET A 290 -9.46 -2.01 -13.66
N ALA A 291 -9.32 -3.16 -13.01
CA ALA A 291 -9.36 -3.24 -11.55
C ALA A 291 -8.11 -2.67 -10.86
N ILE A 292 -6.96 -2.73 -11.51
CA ILE A 292 -5.70 -2.15 -10.99
C ILE A 292 -5.63 -0.64 -11.26
N ALA A 293 -6.23 -0.14 -12.33
CA ALA A 293 -6.13 1.25 -12.74
C ALA A 293 -6.48 2.26 -11.62
N PRO A 294 -7.54 2.10 -10.82
CA PRO A 294 -7.85 3.03 -9.72
C PRO A 294 -6.75 3.08 -8.66
N LEU A 295 -6.12 1.94 -8.35
CA LEU A 295 -5.01 1.88 -7.39
C LEU A 295 -3.77 2.60 -7.92
N LEU A 296 -3.47 2.44 -9.21
CA LEU A 296 -2.36 3.14 -9.86
C LEU A 296 -2.59 4.65 -9.87
N VAL A 297 -3.82 5.10 -10.17
CA VAL A 297 -4.19 6.53 -10.11
C VAL A 297 -4.06 7.06 -8.68
N LEU A 298 -4.59 6.33 -7.70
CA LEU A 298 -4.48 6.71 -6.30
C LEU A 298 -3.01 6.83 -5.87
N TYR A 299 -2.18 5.83 -6.20
CA TYR A 299 -0.75 5.86 -5.91
C TYR A 299 -0.05 7.06 -6.58
N ALA A 300 -0.31 7.32 -7.86
CA ALA A 300 0.28 8.45 -8.58
C ALA A 300 -0.06 9.80 -7.95
N LEU A 301 -1.25 9.95 -7.36
CA LEU A 301 -1.67 11.16 -6.65
C LEU A 301 -0.97 11.34 -5.30
N VAL A 302 -0.66 10.23 -4.59
CA VAL A 302 -0.17 10.27 -3.20
C VAL A 302 1.32 9.89 -3.09
N GLN A 303 1.98 9.49 -4.18
CA GLN A 303 3.36 8.96 -4.17
C GLN A 303 4.38 9.90 -3.51
N LYS A 304 4.23 11.22 -3.71
CA LYS A 304 5.15 12.19 -3.11
C LYS A 304 5.06 12.17 -1.58
N GLN A 305 3.84 12.26 -1.06
CA GLN A 305 3.57 12.23 0.38
C GLN A 305 3.93 10.86 0.99
N PHE A 306 3.76 9.79 0.19
CA PHE A 306 4.14 8.44 0.58
C PHE A 306 5.65 8.30 0.79
N ILE A 307 6.46 8.82 -0.14
CA ILE A 307 7.93 8.80 -0.04
C ILE A 307 8.38 9.63 1.18
N GLU A 308 7.88 10.87 1.32
CA GLU A 308 8.18 11.73 2.46
C GLU A 308 7.75 11.09 3.80
N GLY A 309 6.62 10.38 3.82
CA GLY A 309 6.12 9.67 5.00
C GLY A 309 7.01 8.49 5.41
N ILE A 310 7.48 7.70 4.47
CA ILE A 310 8.37 6.56 4.75
C ILE A 310 9.76 7.05 5.22
N GLU A 311 10.31 8.07 4.61
CA GLU A 311 11.58 8.66 5.04
C GLU A 311 11.51 9.13 6.50
N ASN A 312 10.41 9.74 6.91
CA ASN A 312 10.21 10.21 8.29
C ASN A 312 9.88 9.09 9.30
N THR A 313 9.35 7.95 8.85
CA THR A 313 8.98 6.84 9.75
C THR A 313 10.01 5.72 9.82
N GLY A 314 10.96 5.67 8.91
CA GLY A 314 11.78 4.49 8.72
C GLY A 314 13.30 4.65 8.86
N ILE A 315 13.89 5.82 8.76
CA ILE A 315 15.34 5.92 8.58
C ILE A 315 15.93 7.19 9.21
N THR A 316 15.55 7.58 10.39
CA THR A 316 16.41 8.45 11.20
C THR A 316 17.00 7.66 12.35
N GLY A 317 17.79 6.66 11.98
CA GLY A 317 18.76 6.03 12.84
C GLY A 317 20.08 6.78 12.72
N GLU A 318 20.10 8.10 12.98
CA GLU A 318 21.26 8.89 13.36
C GLU A 318 20.90 9.74 14.56
#